data_32cd438679042c2229b49c54ef9a65e9
#
_entry.id   32cd438679042c2229b49c54ef9a65e9
#
_cell.length_a   1.000
_cell.length_b   1.000
_cell.length_c   1.000
_cell.angle_alpha   90.00
_cell.angle_beta   90.00
_cell.angle_gamma   90.00
#
_symmetry.space_group_name_H-M   'P 1'
#
loop_
_entity.id
_entity.type
_entity.pdbx_description
1 polymer ?
#
loop_
_entity_poly.entity_id
_entity_poly.type
_entity_poly.pdbx_seq_one_letter_code
_entity_poly.pdbx_strand_id
1 'polypeptide(L)'
;MRRFVCGLCSIILLAACGGNSKFAVYTEDLTAKELLQGVWIDDETEMPLMRIDGDSIYYADPQNAPVSFKVIHDTIYIYGNETIAYKIDKQTEYSFWFHSLADDIVKMHKSENAEDSLAFTNREVEVIPTTLEVIKKDSIVTYNGTRYRGYVYVNPSKMKVIRTSYSENGYSVDNVYYDNVIHICVYEGRKMLYGQDITKKAFVDVFPEEYLNQTILSDMNFMGVDSKGYHYQANLRIPESSVSNLVNITISFNNELNIKKAE
;
A
#
# COMPACT_ATOMS: atom_id res chain seq x y z
N MET A 1 34.37 70.50 36.89
CA MET A 1 33.25 69.88 37.61
C MET A 1 32.58 68.85 36.74
N ARG A 2 32.87 67.57 36.98
CA ARG A 2 32.37 66.41 36.17
C ARG A 2 31.19 65.86 36.93
N ARG A 3 30.04 65.83 36.27
CA ARG A 3 28.84 65.10 36.73
C ARG A 3 28.79 63.76 36.10
N PHE A 4 28.92 62.71 36.91
CA PHE A 4 28.63 61.27 36.53
C PHE A 4 27.13 61.04 36.57
N VAL A 5 26.57 60.55 35.48
CA VAL A 5 25.21 60.04 35.45
C VAL A 5 25.32 58.54 35.43
N CYS A 6 24.88 57.89 36.52
CA CYS A 6 24.70 56.44 36.62
C CYS A 6 23.48 56.03 35.84
N GLY A 7 23.67 55.30 34.72
CA GLY A 7 22.60 54.60 33.99
C GLY A 7 22.30 53.27 34.66
N LEU A 8 21.08 53.13 35.16
CA LEU A 8 20.56 51.94 35.78
C LEU A 8 20.13 50.96 34.60
N CYS A 9 20.94 49.95 34.41
CA CYS A 9 20.61 48.88 33.44
C CYS A 9 19.64 47.88 34.10
N SER A 10 18.34 47.96 33.76
CA SER A 10 17.33 46.99 34.16
C SER A 10 17.50 45.73 33.33
N ILE A 11 18.00 44.67 33.92
CA ILE A 11 18.06 43.33 33.33
C ILE A 11 16.66 42.70 33.46
N ILE A 12 15.93 42.61 32.35
CA ILE A 12 14.68 41.84 32.26
C ILE A 12 15.07 40.38 32.09
N LEU A 13 14.93 39.59 33.16
CA LEU A 13 15.00 38.14 33.12
C LEU A 13 13.73 37.61 32.47
N LEU A 14 13.81 37.26 31.19
CA LEU A 14 12.81 36.40 30.51
C LEU A 14 12.94 34.97 31.04
N ALA A 15 12.07 34.58 31.96
CA ALA A 15 11.89 33.21 32.35
C ALA A 15 11.25 32.49 31.18
N ALA A 16 12.05 31.82 30.34
CA ALA A 16 11.57 30.85 29.39
C ALA A 16 11.04 29.63 30.17
N CYS A 17 9.73 29.49 30.29
CA CYS A 17 9.09 28.24 30.69
C CYS A 17 9.39 27.18 29.59
N GLY A 18 10.49 26.46 29.77
CA GLY A 18 10.77 25.24 29.03
C GLY A 18 9.77 24.19 29.47
N GLY A 19 8.68 24.04 28.71
CA GLY A 19 7.82 22.88 28.82
C GLY A 19 8.63 21.64 28.43
N ASN A 20 9.07 20.86 29.41
CA ASN A 20 9.62 19.54 29.22
C ASN A 20 8.48 18.62 28.73
N SER A 21 8.19 18.63 27.44
CA SER A 21 7.48 17.53 26.83
C SER A 21 8.42 16.31 26.91
N LYS A 22 8.29 15.53 27.97
CA LYS A 22 8.87 14.20 28.03
C LYS A 22 8.19 13.41 26.91
N PHE A 23 8.82 13.31 25.75
CA PHE A 23 8.51 12.26 24.82
C PHE A 23 8.73 10.96 25.59
N ALA A 24 7.65 10.25 25.91
CA ALA A 24 7.75 8.93 26.48
C ALA A 24 8.45 8.07 25.44
N VAL A 25 9.71 7.75 25.67
CA VAL A 25 10.43 6.75 24.86
C VAL A 25 9.83 5.42 25.26
N TYR A 26 8.89 4.93 24.44
CA TYR A 26 8.33 3.60 24.60
C TYR A 26 9.41 2.59 24.26
N THR A 27 9.89 1.86 25.26
CA THR A 27 10.89 0.82 25.10
C THR A 27 10.20 -0.48 24.71
N GLU A 28 10.72 -1.18 23.73
CA GLU A 28 10.26 -2.49 23.34
C GLU A 28 10.44 -3.50 24.50
N ASP A 29 9.40 -4.30 24.76
CA ASP A 29 9.44 -5.40 25.72
C ASP A 29 10.02 -6.65 25.07
N LEU A 30 11.33 -6.82 25.22
CA LEU A 30 12.05 -7.97 24.65
C LEU A 30 11.66 -9.29 25.30
N THR A 31 11.25 -9.28 26.58
CA THR A 31 10.78 -10.49 27.28
C THR A 31 9.45 -10.95 26.72
N ALA A 32 8.51 -10.03 26.55
CA ALA A 32 7.23 -10.34 25.91
C ALA A 32 7.45 -10.80 24.45
N LYS A 33 8.37 -10.19 23.71
CA LYS A 33 8.71 -10.60 22.35
C LYS A 33 9.29 -12.02 22.28
N GLU A 34 10.14 -12.40 23.23
CA GLU A 34 10.71 -13.74 23.33
C GLU A 34 9.62 -14.81 23.55
N LEU A 35 8.64 -14.55 24.40
CA LEU A 35 7.50 -15.44 24.62
C LEU A 35 6.68 -15.71 23.36
N LEU A 36 6.66 -14.75 22.41
CA LEU A 36 5.91 -14.89 21.17
C LEU A 36 6.62 -15.76 20.12
N GLN A 37 7.90 -16.10 20.29
CA GLN A 37 8.62 -16.89 19.30
C GLN A 37 8.01 -18.29 19.12
N GLY A 38 7.91 -18.77 17.87
CA GLY A 38 7.41 -20.10 17.52
C GLY A 38 6.23 -20.08 16.56
N VAL A 39 5.58 -21.23 16.42
CA VAL A 39 4.39 -21.44 15.58
C VAL A 39 3.14 -21.34 16.45
N TRP A 40 2.18 -20.59 15.97
CA TRP A 40 0.91 -20.33 16.66
C TRP A 40 -0.27 -20.92 15.87
N ILE A 41 -1.07 -21.73 16.58
CA ILE A 41 -2.27 -22.40 16.08
C ILE A 41 -3.50 -21.59 16.53
N ASP A 42 -4.41 -21.36 15.62
CA ASP A 42 -5.70 -20.74 15.92
C ASP A 42 -6.57 -21.70 16.72
N ASP A 43 -7.10 -21.27 17.88
CA ASP A 43 -7.88 -22.12 18.80
C ASP A 43 -9.25 -22.51 18.22
N GLU A 44 -9.75 -21.81 17.21
CA GLU A 44 -11.06 -22.09 16.60
C GLU A 44 -10.94 -23.08 15.44
N THR A 45 -9.95 -22.87 14.58
CA THR A 45 -9.77 -23.68 13.36
C THR A 45 -8.82 -24.85 13.54
N GLU A 46 -8.02 -24.87 14.61
CA GLU A 46 -6.94 -25.84 14.87
C GLU A 46 -5.89 -25.88 13.73
N MET A 47 -5.72 -24.75 13.03
CA MET A 47 -4.78 -24.62 11.91
C MET A 47 -3.63 -23.68 12.24
N PRO A 48 -2.41 -23.95 11.70
CA PRO A 48 -1.31 -23.00 11.81
C PRO A 48 -1.71 -21.63 11.24
N LEU A 49 -1.64 -20.58 12.07
CA LEU A 49 -2.02 -19.23 11.71
C LEU A 49 -0.81 -18.37 11.36
N MET A 50 0.17 -18.36 12.25
CA MET A 50 1.39 -17.58 12.07
C MET A 50 2.61 -18.24 12.72
N ARG A 51 3.80 -17.94 12.15
CA ARG A 51 5.08 -18.20 12.78
C ARG A 51 5.76 -16.89 13.10
N ILE A 52 6.18 -16.74 14.34
CA ILE A 52 6.98 -15.61 14.80
C ILE A 52 8.43 -16.06 14.93
N ASP A 53 9.33 -15.38 14.21
CA ASP A 53 10.75 -15.68 14.18
C ASP A 53 11.57 -14.38 14.18
N GLY A 54 12.31 -14.15 15.24
CA GLY A 54 13.03 -12.91 15.49
C GLY A 54 12.10 -11.70 15.53
N ASP A 55 12.27 -10.78 14.60
CA ASP A 55 11.52 -9.54 14.49
C ASP A 55 10.32 -9.63 13.51
N SER A 56 10.03 -10.82 12.99
CA SER A 56 9.09 -11.01 11.88
C SER A 56 7.97 -11.99 12.21
N ILE A 57 6.79 -11.68 11.68
CA ILE A 57 5.62 -12.55 11.65
C ILE A 57 5.45 -13.06 10.23
N TYR A 58 5.34 -14.37 10.08
CA TYR A 58 5.06 -15.09 8.84
C TYR A 58 3.68 -15.71 8.96
N TYR A 59 2.80 -15.43 8.01
CA TYR A 59 1.45 -16.00 8.01
C TYR A 59 1.43 -17.36 7.31
N ALA A 60 0.43 -18.19 7.61
CA ALA A 60 0.27 -19.49 6.97
C ALA A 60 -0.13 -19.39 5.50
N ASP A 61 -0.86 -18.36 5.10
CA ASP A 61 -1.19 -18.08 3.72
C ASP A 61 0.03 -17.52 2.94
N PRO A 62 0.46 -18.17 1.83
CA PRO A 62 1.60 -17.70 1.04
C PRO A 62 1.36 -16.37 0.31
N GLN A 63 0.11 -15.93 0.17
CA GLN A 63 -0.22 -14.64 -0.43
C GLN A 63 0.08 -13.47 0.52
N ASN A 64 0.20 -13.75 1.82
CA ASN A 64 0.46 -12.75 2.83
C ASN A 64 1.96 -12.49 2.98
N ALA A 65 2.36 -11.24 2.83
CA ALA A 65 3.73 -10.83 3.04
C ALA A 65 4.12 -10.94 4.53
N PRO A 66 5.35 -11.35 4.85
CA PRO A 66 5.85 -11.26 6.22
C PRO A 66 5.94 -9.79 6.66
N VAL A 67 5.67 -9.53 7.93
CA VAL A 67 5.69 -8.19 8.52
C VAL A 67 6.61 -8.15 9.74
N SER A 68 7.18 -6.98 10.03
CA SER A 68 7.93 -6.79 11.28
C SER A 68 7.00 -6.39 12.41
N PHE A 69 7.41 -6.63 13.66
CA PHE A 69 6.62 -6.28 14.82
C PHE A 69 7.46 -5.84 16.01
N LYS A 70 6.80 -5.16 16.96
CA LYS A 70 7.31 -4.85 18.29
C LYS A 70 6.24 -5.06 19.33
N VAL A 71 6.65 -5.44 20.53
CA VAL A 71 5.78 -5.42 21.71
C VAL A 71 6.15 -4.24 22.58
N ILE A 72 5.18 -3.40 22.91
CA ILE A 72 5.36 -2.24 23.78
C ILE A 72 4.23 -2.28 24.82
N HIS A 73 4.59 -2.53 26.06
CA HIS A 73 3.63 -2.79 27.15
C HIS A 73 2.69 -3.97 26.81
N ASP A 74 1.38 -3.74 26.81
CA ASP A 74 0.33 -4.69 26.49
C ASP A 74 -0.14 -4.66 25.03
N THR A 75 0.70 -4.17 24.13
CA THR A 75 0.30 -3.94 22.74
C THR A 75 1.36 -4.47 21.77
N ILE A 76 0.92 -5.27 20.80
CA ILE A 76 1.75 -5.66 19.65
C ILE A 76 1.52 -4.66 18.51
N TYR A 77 2.59 -4.05 18.03
CA TYR A 77 2.62 -3.17 16.87
C TYR A 77 3.15 -3.93 15.67
N ILE A 78 2.37 -4.03 14.63
CA ILE A 78 2.71 -4.70 13.38
C ILE A 78 3.03 -3.63 12.34
N TYR A 79 4.20 -3.74 11.72
CA TYR A 79 4.73 -2.81 10.71
C TYR A 79 4.72 -3.47 9.33
N GLY A 80 3.58 -3.45 8.68
CA GLY A 80 3.38 -3.84 7.30
C GLY A 80 3.32 -2.62 6.37
N ASN A 81 2.51 -2.70 5.33
CA ASN A 81 2.17 -1.54 4.48
C ASN A 81 1.50 -0.43 5.31
N GLU A 82 0.72 -0.81 6.30
CA GLU A 82 0.19 0.06 7.35
C GLU A 82 0.73 -0.38 8.71
N THR A 83 0.85 0.56 9.65
CA THR A 83 1.18 0.23 11.03
C THR A 83 -0.10 0.02 11.82
N ILE A 84 -0.27 -1.17 12.39
CA ILE A 84 -1.45 -1.54 13.16
C ILE A 84 -1.04 -1.99 14.56
N ALA A 85 -1.86 -1.64 15.54
CA ALA A 85 -1.66 -1.97 16.93
C ALA A 85 -2.80 -2.85 17.45
N TYR A 86 -2.46 -3.98 18.06
CA TYR A 86 -3.41 -4.87 18.70
C TYR A 86 -3.12 -4.96 20.19
N LYS A 87 -4.15 -4.78 20.99
CA LYS A 87 -4.04 -4.94 22.43
C LYS A 87 -3.92 -6.43 22.77
N ILE A 88 -2.91 -6.78 23.54
CA ILE A 88 -2.70 -8.14 24.06
C ILE A 88 -3.66 -8.34 25.24
N ASP A 89 -4.50 -9.37 25.17
CA ASP A 89 -5.39 -9.79 26.24
C ASP A 89 -4.70 -10.80 27.17
N LYS A 90 -3.99 -11.77 26.58
CA LYS A 90 -3.26 -12.79 27.29
C LYS A 90 -1.98 -13.16 26.57
N GLN A 91 -0.88 -13.24 27.33
CA GLN A 91 0.40 -13.71 26.83
C GLN A 91 1.07 -14.59 27.86
N THR A 92 1.37 -15.82 27.46
CA THR A 92 2.15 -16.81 28.22
C THR A 92 3.07 -17.54 27.25
N GLU A 93 3.84 -18.49 27.74
CA GLU A 93 4.66 -19.36 26.89
C GLU A 93 3.85 -20.14 25.85
N TYR A 94 2.58 -20.52 26.20
CA TYR A 94 1.75 -21.40 25.38
C TYR A 94 0.44 -20.77 24.91
N SER A 95 0.14 -19.52 25.27
CA SER A 95 -1.10 -18.83 24.88
C SER A 95 -0.81 -17.42 24.47
N PHE A 96 -1.37 -17.00 23.33
CA PHE A 96 -1.32 -15.62 22.85
C PHE A 96 -2.70 -15.20 22.36
N TRP A 97 -3.33 -14.25 23.05
CA TRP A 97 -4.63 -13.71 22.74
C TRP A 97 -4.54 -12.21 22.57
N PHE A 98 -5.16 -11.68 21.54
CA PHE A 98 -5.19 -10.24 21.29
C PHE A 98 -6.54 -9.80 20.75
N HIS A 99 -6.86 -8.51 20.93
CA HIS A 99 -8.06 -7.91 20.37
C HIS A 99 -7.85 -7.60 18.89
N SER A 100 -8.76 -8.08 18.04
CA SER A 100 -8.85 -7.67 16.63
C SER A 100 -9.29 -6.20 16.52
N LEU A 101 -9.28 -5.63 15.32
CA LEU A 101 -9.83 -4.27 15.12
C LEU A 101 -11.35 -4.19 15.31
N ALA A 102 -12.06 -5.31 15.26
CA ALA A 102 -13.48 -5.40 15.57
C ALA A 102 -13.76 -5.62 17.08
N ASP A 103 -12.69 -5.61 17.91
CA ASP A 103 -12.70 -5.90 19.34
C ASP A 103 -13.05 -7.35 19.71
N ASP A 104 -13.06 -8.25 18.75
CA ASP A 104 -13.12 -9.70 18.98
C ASP A 104 -11.76 -10.21 19.47
N ILE A 105 -11.76 -11.25 20.32
CA ILE A 105 -10.52 -11.82 20.83
C ILE A 105 -10.06 -12.97 19.91
N VAL A 106 -8.95 -12.76 19.22
CA VAL A 106 -8.24 -13.83 18.50
C VAL A 106 -7.45 -14.63 19.53
N LYS A 107 -7.70 -15.94 19.60
CA LYS A 107 -7.08 -16.85 20.57
C LYS A 107 -6.19 -17.84 19.87
N MET A 108 -4.98 -18.00 20.36
CA MET A 108 -4.01 -18.94 19.81
C MET A 108 -3.25 -19.66 20.91
N HIS A 109 -2.84 -20.89 20.60
CA HIS A 109 -1.88 -21.62 21.40
C HIS A 109 -0.61 -21.93 20.61
N LYS A 110 0.50 -22.10 21.32
CA LYS A 110 1.80 -22.43 20.70
C LYS A 110 1.81 -23.90 20.30
N SER A 111 2.19 -24.17 19.04
CA SER A 111 2.37 -25.55 18.56
C SER A 111 3.54 -26.21 19.25
N GLU A 112 3.34 -27.47 19.68
CA GLU A 112 4.39 -28.40 20.12
C GLU A 112 4.76 -29.41 19.00
N ASN A 113 4.04 -29.40 17.87
CA ASN A 113 4.27 -30.31 16.75
C ASN A 113 5.25 -29.67 15.75
N ALA A 114 6.40 -30.28 15.53
CA ALA A 114 7.39 -29.81 14.58
C ALA A 114 6.88 -29.77 13.12
N GLU A 115 5.87 -30.58 12.77
CA GLU A 115 5.28 -30.64 11.43
C GLU A 115 4.52 -29.33 11.09
N ASP A 116 3.97 -28.62 12.07
CA ASP A 116 3.26 -27.39 11.85
C ASP A 116 4.17 -26.28 11.28
N SER A 117 5.47 -26.38 11.54
CA SER A 117 6.47 -25.50 10.94
C SER A 117 6.59 -25.66 9.42
N LEU A 118 6.18 -26.81 8.85
CA LEU A 118 6.19 -27.06 7.43
C LEU A 118 5.22 -26.14 6.67
N ALA A 119 4.15 -25.70 7.34
CA ALA A 119 3.24 -24.68 6.79
C ALA A 119 3.97 -23.37 6.45
N PHE A 120 5.16 -23.12 6.97
CA PHE A 120 5.97 -21.91 6.80
C PHE A 120 7.32 -22.16 6.10
N THR A 121 7.56 -23.31 5.54
CA THR A 121 8.78 -23.60 4.76
C THR A 121 8.59 -23.28 3.29
N ASN A 122 9.68 -22.86 2.60
CA ASN A 122 9.74 -22.60 1.15
C ASN A 122 8.87 -21.41 0.65
N ARG A 123 9.05 -20.22 1.24
CA ARG A 123 8.15 -19.11 0.92
C ARG A 123 8.83 -17.96 0.19
N GLU A 124 8.67 -17.98 -1.11
CA GLU A 124 8.49 -16.73 -1.82
C GLU A 124 7.02 -16.31 -1.67
N VAL A 125 6.78 -15.03 -1.35
CA VAL A 125 5.42 -14.47 -1.31
C VAL A 125 4.78 -14.69 -2.67
N GLU A 126 3.65 -15.39 -2.70
CA GLU A 126 2.90 -15.60 -3.93
C GLU A 126 2.30 -14.27 -4.37
N VAL A 127 2.78 -13.73 -5.47
CA VAL A 127 2.28 -12.48 -6.01
C VAL A 127 1.07 -12.75 -6.88
N ILE A 128 -0.05 -12.12 -6.53
CA ILE A 128 -1.32 -12.30 -7.22
C ILE A 128 -1.28 -11.54 -8.56
N PRO A 129 -1.36 -12.23 -9.71
CA PRO A 129 -1.40 -11.56 -11.00
C PRO A 129 -2.76 -10.90 -11.20
N THR A 130 -2.77 -9.61 -11.48
CA THR A 130 -4.00 -8.87 -11.77
C THR A 130 -4.44 -9.01 -13.22
N THR A 131 -3.51 -9.36 -14.10
CA THR A 131 -3.72 -9.64 -15.52
C THR A 131 -2.74 -10.75 -15.92
N LEU A 132 -3.23 -11.86 -16.49
CA LEU A 132 -2.39 -13.01 -16.86
C LEU A 132 -1.75 -12.83 -18.24
N GLU A 133 -2.46 -12.19 -19.17
CA GLU A 133 -2.05 -12.02 -20.55
C GLU A 133 -2.16 -10.57 -20.98
N VAL A 134 -1.46 -10.20 -22.06
CA VAL A 134 -1.57 -8.87 -22.65
C VAL A 134 -2.97 -8.66 -23.22
N ILE A 135 -3.70 -7.69 -22.68
CA ILE A 135 -5.00 -7.26 -23.22
C ILE A 135 -4.76 -6.23 -24.32
N LYS A 136 -5.26 -6.51 -25.51
CA LYS A 136 -5.15 -5.64 -26.68
C LYS A 136 -6.51 -5.08 -27.04
N LYS A 137 -6.60 -3.77 -27.15
CA LYS A 137 -7.79 -3.05 -27.60
C LYS A 137 -7.43 -2.07 -28.69
N ASP A 138 -8.34 -1.88 -29.65
CA ASP A 138 -8.23 -0.82 -30.64
C ASP A 138 -9.62 -0.26 -30.96
N SER A 139 -9.62 1.00 -31.31
CA SER A 139 -10.84 1.72 -31.70
C SER A 139 -10.51 2.71 -32.81
N ILE A 140 -11.50 2.91 -33.70
CA ILE A 140 -11.37 3.80 -34.85
C ILE A 140 -12.41 4.90 -34.70
N VAL A 141 -11.95 6.13 -34.85
CA VAL A 141 -12.79 7.36 -34.84
C VAL A 141 -12.48 8.22 -36.05
N THR A 142 -13.45 9.00 -36.49
CA THR A 142 -13.25 10.01 -37.55
C THR A 142 -13.44 11.39 -36.95
N TYR A 143 -12.46 12.26 -37.12
CA TYR A 143 -12.52 13.66 -36.72
C TYR A 143 -12.03 14.57 -37.86
N ASN A 144 -12.81 15.57 -38.22
CA ASN A 144 -12.54 16.49 -39.35
C ASN A 144 -12.19 15.77 -40.65
N GLY A 145 -12.91 14.67 -40.96
CA GLY A 145 -12.67 13.87 -42.18
C GLY A 145 -11.44 12.95 -42.14
N THR A 146 -10.60 13.04 -41.11
CA THR A 146 -9.44 12.18 -40.89
C THR A 146 -9.79 11.02 -39.98
N ARG A 147 -9.33 9.81 -40.36
CA ARG A 147 -9.59 8.58 -39.63
C ARG A 147 -8.39 8.27 -38.71
N TYR A 148 -8.64 8.20 -37.43
CA TYR A 148 -7.66 7.88 -36.38
C TYR A 148 -7.94 6.49 -35.83
N ARG A 149 -6.89 5.75 -35.52
CA ARG A 149 -6.96 4.47 -34.82
C ARG A 149 -6.14 4.55 -33.55
N GLY A 150 -6.80 4.43 -32.41
CA GLY A 150 -6.18 4.37 -31.08
C GLY A 150 -6.03 2.94 -30.62
N TYR A 151 -4.86 2.60 -30.09
CA TYR A 151 -4.57 1.29 -29.50
C TYR A 151 -4.27 1.42 -28.02
N VAL A 152 -4.62 0.37 -27.29
CA VAL A 152 -4.31 0.18 -25.88
C VAL A 152 -3.80 -1.24 -25.70
N TYR A 153 -2.64 -1.40 -25.11
CA TYR A 153 -2.06 -2.68 -24.71
C TYR A 153 -1.85 -2.65 -23.19
N VAL A 154 -2.65 -3.42 -22.44
CA VAL A 154 -2.45 -3.62 -21.01
C VAL A 154 -1.44 -4.76 -20.86
N ASN A 155 -0.24 -4.42 -20.43
CA ASN A 155 0.85 -5.37 -20.27
C ASN A 155 1.04 -5.71 -18.80
N PRO A 156 0.94 -6.99 -18.39
CA PRO A 156 1.33 -7.42 -17.05
C PRO A 156 2.76 -7.00 -16.75
N SER A 157 3.03 -6.51 -15.56
CA SER A 157 4.37 -6.13 -15.13
C SER A 157 4.77 -6.89 -13.86
N LYS A 158 6.04 -6.75 -13.44
CA LYS A 158 6.53 -7.27 -12.18
C LYS A 158 6.59 -6.19 -11.08
N MET A 159 5.96 -5.04 -11.32
CA MET A 159 5.85 -3.98 -10.31
C MET A 159 4.85 -4.43 -9.24
N LYS A 160 5.33 -4.52 -8.00
CA LYS A 160 4.52 -4.97 -6.87
C LYS A 160 3.67 -3.83 -6.32
N VAL A 161 2.44 -4.17 -5.94
CA VAL A 161 1.51 -3.34 -5.18
C VAL A 161 1.12 -4.12 -3.94
N ILE A 162 1.30 -3.52 -2.78
CA ILE A 162 0.95 -4.13 -1.51
C ILE A 162 -0.36 -3.51 -1.04
N ARG A 163 -1.31 -4.35 -0.69
CA ARG A 163 -2.59 -3.93 -0.11
C ARG A 163 -2.80 -4.62 1.21
N THR A 164 -3.00 -3.82 2.25
CA THR A 164 -3.47 -4.32 3.54
C THR A 164 -4.95 -4.70 3.45
N SER A 165 -5.28 -5.90 3.85
CA SER A 165 -6.63 -6.42 4.02
C SER A 165 -6.77 -7.04 5.42
N TYR A 166 -7.96 -7.54 5.74
CA TYR A 166 -8.21 -8.18 7.03
C TYR A 166 -8.62 -9.61 6.81
N SER A 167 -8.03 -10.52 7.58
CA SER A 167 -8.42 -11.92 7.62
C SER A 167 -9.83 -12.08 8.23
N GLU A 168 -10.42 -13.26 8.07
CA GLU A 168 -11.70 -13.60 8.70
C GLU A 168 -11.62 -13.47 10.22
N ASN A 169 -10.47 -13.72 10.83
CA ASN A 169 -10.22 -13.59 12.26
C ASN A 169 -9.90 -12.14 12.70
N GLY A 170 -9.99 -11.14 11.78
CA GLY A 170 -9.90 -9.72 12.08
C GLY A 170 -8.50 -9.17 12.34
N TYR A 171 -7.44 -9.87 11.96
CA TYR A 171 -6.07 -9.31 11.93
C TYR A 171 -5.68 -8.87 10.52
N SER A 172 -4.74 -7.92 10.44
CA SER A 172 -4.27 -7.37 9.17
C SER A 172 -3.28 -8.29 8.48
N VAL A 173 -3.39 -8.35 7.15
CA VAL A 173 -2.46 -9.08 6.28
C VAL A 173 -2.14 -8.23 5.05
N ASP A 174 -0.90 -8.31 4.57
CA ASP A 174 -0.44 -7.60 3.39
C ASP A 174 -0.40 -8.55 2.18
N ASN A 175 -1.35 -8.40 1.28
CA ASN A 175 -1.40 -9.13 0.01
C ASN A 175 -0.57 -8.40 -1.06
N VAL A 176 0.14 -9.16 -1.88
CA VAL A 176 1.00 -8.62 -2.93
C VAL A 176 0.41 -8.91 -4.31
N TYR A 177 0.24 -7.86 -5.11
CA TYR A 177 -0.31 -7.91 -6.47
C TYR A 177 0.72 -7.43 -7.47
N TYR A 178 0.59 -7.83 -8.74
CA TYR A 178 1.31 -7.20 -9.84
C TYR A 178 0.49 -6.07 -10.45
N ASP A 179 1.15 -4.95 -10.73
CA ASP A 179 0.60 -3.84 -11.49
C ASP A 179 0.79 -4.05 -12.99
N ASN A 180 0.22 -3.17 -13.81
CA ASN A 180 0.36 -3.18 -15.26
C ASN A 180 1.11 -1.95 -15.77
N VAL A 181 1.68 -2.11 -16.97
CA VAL A 181 2.12 -1.00 -17.82
C VAL A 181 1.21 -0.95 -19.03
N ILE A 182 0.61 0.19 -19.30
CA ILE A 182 -0.31 0.34 -20.43
C ILE A 182 0.39 1.13 -21.55
N HIS A 183 0.63 0.45 -22.67
CA HIS A 183 1.10 1.12 -23.88
C HIS A 183 -0.09 1.65 -24.66
N ILE A 184 -0.03 2.95 -25.00
CA ILE A 184 -1.03 3.62 -25.84
C ILE A 184 -0.37 4.17 -27.10
N CYS A 185 -1.07 4.09 -28.23
CA CYS A 185 -0.62 4.75 -29.46
C CYS A 185 -1.79 5.13 -30.36
N VAL A 186 -1.59 6.18 -31.15
CA VAL A 186 -2.54 6.69 -32.12
C VAL A 186 -1.92 6.70 -33.51
N TYR A 187 -2.67 6.24 -34.50
CA TYR A 187 -2.28 6.19 -35.90
C TYR A 187 -3.27 6.95 -36.80
N GLU A 188 -2.72 7.60 -37.83
CA GLU A 188 -3.41 8.02 -39.01
C GLU A 188 -2.93 7.17 -40.19
N GLY A 189 -3.79 6.26 -40.67
CA GLY A 189 -3.38 5.26 -41.66
C GLY A 189 -2.21 4.40 -41.15
N ARG A 190 -1.03 4.57 -41.75
CA ARG A 190 0.19 3.85 -41.35
C ARG A 190 1.16 4.72 -40.51
N LYS A 191 0.85 5.99 -40.34
CA LYS A 191 1.69 6.92 -39.62
C LYS A 191 1.33 6.91 -38.14
N MET A 192 2.28 6.60 -37.29
CA MET A 192 2.14 6.76 -35.84
C MET A 192 2.25 8.25 -35.49
N LEU A 193 1.23 8.77 -34.82
CA LEU A 193 1.15 10.15 -34.38
C LEU A 193 1.60 10.31 -32.93
N TYR A 194 1.33 9.31 -32.11
CA TYR A 194 1.69 9.28 -30.70
C TYR A 194 1.91 7.84 -30.23
N GLY A 195 2.82 7.65 -29.27
CA GLY A 195 3.03 6.35 -28.60
C GLY A 195 3.79 6.55 -27.30
N GLN A 196 3.27 5.98 -26.19
CA GLN A 196 3.88 6.07 -24.87
C GLN A 196 3.41 4.94 -23.95
N ASP A 197 4.30 4.55 -23.03
CA ASP A 197 3.97 3.68 -21.89
C ASP A 197 3.47 4.52 -20.72
N ILE A 198 2.30 4.18 -20.20
CA ILE A 198 1.67 4.81 -19.04
C ILE A 198 1.80 3.87 -17.85
N THR A 199 2.27 4.39 -16.75
CA THR A 199 2.32 3.73 -15.44
C THR A 199 1.60 4.59 -14.41
N LYS A 200 1.40 4.09 -13.19
CA LYS A 200 0.78 4.86 -12.09
C LYS A 200 1.50 6.17 -11.79
N LYS A 201 2.80 6.27 -12.08
CA LYS A 201 3.57 7.51 -11.89
C LYS A 201 3.02 8.70 -12.68
N ALA A 202 2.27 8.44 -13.75
CA ALA A 202 1.63 9.51 -14.51
C ALA A 202 0.50 10.22 -13.73
N PHE A 203 0.01 9.63 -12.64
CA PHE A 203 -1.17 10.12 -11.90
C PHE A 203 -0.85 10.79 -10.56
N VAL A 204 0.44 11.02 -10.24
CA VAL A 204 0.89 11.58 -8.95
C VAL A 204 0.35 12.98 -8.67
N ASP A 205 0.09 13.78 -9.71
CA ASP A 205 -0.48 15.12 -9.57
C ASP A 205 -2.01 15.12 -9.40
N VAL A 206 -2.65 13.94 -9.56
CA VAL A 206 -4.12 13.80 -9.54
C VAL A 206 -4.60 13.06 -8.30
N PHE A 207 -3.77 12.15 -7.76
CA PHE A 207 -4.09 11.35 -6.58
C PHE A 207 -2.99 11.37 -5.55
N PRO A 208 -3.34 11.29 -4.25
CA PRO A 208 -2.37 11.10 -3.18
C PRO A 208 -1.54 9.82 -3.38
N GLU A 209 -0.28 9.87 -2.95
CA GLU A 209 0.64 8.75 -3.06
C GLU A 209 0.11 7.49 -2.33
N GLU A 210 -0.49 7.67 -1.15
CA GLU A 210 -1.09 6.59 -0.36
C GLU A 210 -2.17 5.82 -1.14
N TYR A 211 -2.99 6.54 -1.93
CA TYR A 211 -3.96 5.90 -2.80
C TYR A 211 -3.28 5.14 -3.95
N LEU A 212 -2.31 5.76 -4.62
CA LEU A 212 -1.60 5.13 -5.74
C LEU A 212 -0.81 3.89 -5.31
N ASN A 213 -0.28 3.87 -4.08
CA ASN A 213 0.48 2.74 -3.56
C ASN A 213 -0.38 1.47 -3.39
N GLN A 214 -1.68 1.62 -3.17
CA GLN A 214 -2.63 0.52 -2.99
C GLN A 214 -3.40 0.16 -4.26
N THR A 215 -3.24 0.91 -5.36
CA THR A 215 -3.98 0.70 -6.60
C THR A 215 -3.15 0.04 -7.68
N ILE A 216 -3.84 -0.59 -8.63
CA ILE A 216 -3.29 -1.05 -9.89
C ILE A 216 -3.87 -0.22 -11.04
N LEU A 217 -3.08 0.02 -12.08
CA LEU A 217 -3.55 0.54 -13.36
C LEU A 217 -4.19 -0.62 -14.14
N SER A 218 -5.50 -0.83 -13.89
CA SER A 218 -6.19 -2.06 -14.28
C SER A 218 -6.58 -2.08 -15.76
N ASP A 219 -6.90 -0.93 -16.33
CA ASP A 219 -7.42 -0.83 -17.69
C ASP A 219 -7.29 0.58 -18.28
N MET A 220 -7.43 0.68 -19.61
CA MET A 220 -7.54 1.94 -20.33
C MET A 220 -8.34 1.76 -21.61
N ASN A 221 -9.04 2.80 -22.05
CA ASN A 221 -9.78 2.82 -23.30
C ASN A 221 -9.47 4.09 -24.10
N PHE A 222 -9.37 3.95 -25.43
CA PHE A 222 -9.34 5.09 -26.33
C PHE A 222 -10.75 5.65 -26.50
N MET A 223 -10.95 6.92 -26.13
CA MET A 223 -12.26 7.55 -26.09
C MET A 223 -12.57 8.36 -27.34
N GLY A 224 -11.56 8.77 -28.10
CA GLY A 224 -11.75 9.52 -29.33
C GLY A 224 -10.75 10.63 -29.58
N VAL A 225 -11.11 11.50 -30.51
CA VAL A 225 -10.33 12.68 -30.94
C VAL A 225 -11.27 13.88 -31.05
N ASP A 226 -10.85 15.02 -30.54
CA ASP A 226 -11.52 16.31 -30.72
C ASP A 226 -10.53 17.45 -31.00
N SER A 227 -10.97 18.71 -30.88
CA SER A 227 -10.12 19.88 -31.07
C SER A 227 -8.97 20.03 -30.08
N LYS A 228 -9.03 19.30 -28.92
CA LYS A 228 -8.02 19.32 -27.87
C LYS A 228 -6.95 18.24 -28.06
N GLY A 229 -7.26 17.20 -28.86
CA GLY A 229 -6.34 16.10 -29.12
C GLY A 229 -6.95 14.72 -29.01
N TYR A 230 -6.13 13.74 -28.60
CA TYR A 230 -6.49 12.33 -28.42
C TYR A 230 -6.91 12.09 -26.99
N HIS A 231 -8.00 11.36 -26.78
CA HIS A 231 -8.59 11.11 -25.48
C HIS A 231 -8.50 9.64 -25.10
N TYR A 232 -8.03 9.37 -23.89
CA TYR A 232 -8.05 8.07 -23.25
C TYR A 232 -8.71 8.19 -21.87
N GLN A 233 -9.24 7.09 -21.38
CA GLN A 233 -9.73 6.98 -20.01
C GLN A 233 -9.10 5.76 -19.35
N ALA A 234 -8.33 6.00 -18.28
CA ALA A 234 -7.70 4.99 -17.47
C ALA A 234 -8.58 4.59 -16.28
N ASN A 235 -8.41 3.37 -15.80
CA ASN A 235 -9.04 2.86 -14.59
C ASN A 235 -7.97 2.49 -13.56
N LEU A 236 -7.93 3.22 -12.43
CA LEU A 236 -7.16 2.90 -11.24
C LEU A 236 -8.06 2.16 -10.25
N ARG A 237 -7.74 0.92 -9.93
CA ARG A 237 -8.55 0.07 -9.05
C ARG A 237 -7.75 -0.43 -7.87
N ILE A 238 -8.35 -0.44 -6.68
CA ILE A 238 -7.82 -1.18 -5.52
C ILE A 238 -8.14 -2.67 -5.75
N PRO A 239 -7.14 -3.58 -5.75
CA PRO A 239 -7.37 -5.01 -5.91
C PRO A 239 -8.39 -5.54 -4.90
N GLU A 240 -9.20 -6.52 -5.29
CA GLU A 240 -10.23 -7.18 -4.43
C GLU A 240 -11.19 -6.19 -3.74
N SER A 241 -11.45 -5.07 -4.39
CA SER A 241 -12.34 -4.04 -3.88
C SER A 241 -13.22 -3.51 -5.01
N SER A 242 -14.36 -2.95 -4.64
CA SER A 242 -15.22 -2.20 -5.57
C SER A 242 -14.72 -0.77 -5.83
N VAL A 243 -13.67 -0.34 -5.13
CA VAL A 243 -13.14 1.02 -5.27
C VAL A 243 -12.32 1.14 -6.55
N SER A 244 -12.78 1.99 -7.45
CA SER A 244 -12.06 2.35 -8.67
C SER A 244 -12.25 3.82 -9.01
N ASN A 245 -11.26 4.42 -9.64
CA ASN A 245 -11.33 5.79 -10.13
C ASN A 245 -11.02 5.83 -11.61
N LEU A 246 -11.90 6.47 -12.38
CA LEU A 246 -11.67 6.76 -13.77
C LEU A 246 -10.88 8.06 -13.90
N VAL A 247 -9.95 8.07 -14.84
CA VAL A 247 -9.05 9.20 -15.09
C VAL A 247 -9.02 9.52 -16.58
N ASN A 248 -9.36 10.74 -16.91
CA ASN A 248 -9.32 11.22 -18.28
C ASN A 248 -7.91 11.71 -18.63
N ILE A 249 -7.39 11.21 -19.73
CA ILE A 249 -6.09 11.55 -20.29
C ILE A 249 -6.33 12.22 -21.64
N THR A 250 -5.86 13.44 -21.80
CA THR A 250 -5.90 14.16 -23.08
C THR A 250 -4.47 14.39 -23.55
N ILE A 251 -4.18 13.98 -24.78
CA ILE A 251 -2.89 14.18 -25.42
C ILE A 251 -3.08 15.21 -26.52
N SER A 252 -2.51 16.40 -26.36
CA SER A 252 -2.62 17.45 -27.36
C SER A 252 -1.94 17.04 -28.68
N PHE A 253 -2.27 17.70 -29.79
CA PHE A 253 -1.60 17.44 -31.06
C PHE A 253 -0.10 17.84 -31.07
N ASN A 254 0.35 18.54 -30.01
CA ASN A 254 1.76 18.82 -29.73
C ASN A 254 2.42 17.79 -28.79
N ASN A 255 1.73 16.66 -28.52
CA ASN A 255 2.18 15.57 -27.65
C ASN A 255 2.29 15.94 -26.16
N GLU A 256 1.57 16.96 -25.70
CA GLU A 256 1.49 17.31 -24.29
C GLU A 256 0.42 16.48 -23.61
N LEU A 257 0.78 15.86 -22.48
CA LEU A 257 -0.11 15.02 -21.68
C LEU A 257 -0.83 15.87 -20.62
N ASN A 258 -2.15 15.81 -20.58
CA ASN A 258 -3.00 16.41 -19.55
C ASN A 258 -3.87 15.32 -18.90
N ILE A 259 -3.80 15.21 -17.58
CA ILE A 259 -4.49 14.16 -16.82
C ILE A 259 -5.42 14.82 -15.79
N LYS A 260 -6.68 14.35 -15.75
CA LYS A 260 -7.69 14.84 -14.81
C LYS A 260 -8.55 13.69 -14.31
N LYS A 261 -8.97 13.75 -13.06
CA LYS A 261 -9.96 12.83 -12.52
C LYS A 261 -11.25 12.95 -13.36
N ALA A 262 -11.86 11.82 -13.70
CA ALA A 262 -13.19 11.83 -14.30
C ALA A 262 -14.22 12.27 -13.25
N GLU A 263 -15.16 13.11 -13.68
CA GLU A 263 -16.27 13.58 -12.84
C GLU A 263 -17.33 12.49 -12.69
#